data_13810c5bfce55e05cd6882f0cae81bf2
#
_entry.id   13810c5bfce55e05cd6882f0cae81bf2
#
_cell.length_a   1.000
_cell.length_b   1.000
_cell.length_c   1.000
_cell.angle_alpha   90.00
_cell.angle_beta   90.00
_cell.angle_gamma   90.00
#
_symmetry.space_group_name_H-M   'P 1'
#
loop_
_entity.id
_entity.type
_entity.pdbx_description
1 polymer ?
#
loop_
_entity_poly.entity_id
_entity_poly.type
_entity_poly.pdbx_seq_one_letter_code
_entity_poly.pdbx_strand_id
1 'polypeptide(L)'
;MIFKRFIHYLKNTNMLVILPRVFISAFILLQIAAMITYPGGTILDKTTVGYYFTLNFFSDLGTYTAYNGANNFFSLILFVIAMTLAGFTFTFYYLALPQFFNDQKNEN
;
A
#
# COMPACT_ATOMS: atom_id res chain seq x y z
N MET A 1 26.27 -5.69 -6.37
CA MET A 1 26.06 -7.08 -6.75
C MET A 1 24.62 -7.52 -6.53
N ILE A 2 24.10 -7.41 -5.32
CA ILE A 2 22.69 -7.75 -5.03
C ILE A 2 21.74 -6.89 -5.84
N PHE A 3 22.06 -5.60 -6.01
CA PHE A 3 21.24 -4.66 -6.77
C PHE A 3 21.17 -5.04 -8.26
N LYS A 4 22.28 -5.47 -8.86
CA LYS A 4 22.31 -5.92 -10.26
C LYS A 4 21.51 -7.19 -10.46
N ARG A 5 21.60 -8.14 -9.51
CA ARG A 5 20.79 -9.36 -9.54
C ARG A 5 19.30 -9.03 -9.42
N PHE A 6 18.96 -8.09 -8.56
CA PHE A 6 17.60 -7.65 -8.38
C PHE A 6 17.04 -7.02 -9.65
N ILE A 7 17.80 -6.13 -10.29
CA ILE A 7 17.40 -5.50 -11.55
C ILE A 7 17.27 -6.55 -12.65
N HIS A 8 18.19 -7.52 -12.72
CA HIS A 8 18.10 -8.61 -13.68
C HIS A 8 16.83 -9.43 -13.46
N TYR A 9 16.48 -9.68 -12.20
CA TYR A 9 15.26 -10.38 -11.81
C TYR A 9 14.03 -9.60 -12.26
N LEU A 10 14.05 -8.29 -12.11
CA LEU A 10 12.96 -7.41 -12.55
C LEU A 10 12.81 -7.36 -14.07
N LYS A 11 13.86 -7.66 -14.83
CA LYS A 11 13.79 -7.73 -16.29
C LYS A 11 13.01 -8.94 -16.80
N ASN A 12 12.83 -9.95 -15.97
CA ASN A 12 12.03 -11.10 -16.34
C ASN A 12 10.57 -10.66 -16.45
N THR A 13 9.97 -10.83 -17.63
CA THR A 13 8.63 -10.38 -17.93
C THR A 13 7.59 -10.94 -16.93
N ASN A 14 7.77 -12.20 -16.52
CA ASN A 14 6.86 -12.83 -15.56
C ASN A 14 6.92 -12.13 -14.20
N MET A 15 8.11 -11.77 -13.74
CA MET A 15 8.26 -11.10 -12.45
C MET A 15 7.72 -9.67 -12.48
N LEU A 16 7.88 -8.95 -13.61
CA LEU A 16 7.34 -7.60 -13.76
C LEU A 16 5.82 -7.57 -13.73
N VAL A 17 5.18 -8.68 -14.14
CA VAL A 17 3.71 -8.79 -14.09
C VAL A 17 3.24 -9.30 -12.74
N ILE A 18 3.92 -10.30 -12.18
CA ILE A 18 3.49 -10.97 -10.94
C ILE A 18 3.75 -10.11 -9.71
N LEU A 19 4.93 -9.48 -9.64
CA LEU A 19 5.35 -8.74 -8.44
C LEU A 19 4.40 -7.58 -8.08
N PRO A 20 4.02 -6.70 -9.03
CA PRO A 20 3.05 -5.65 -8.72
C PRO A 20 1.69 -6.20 -8.29
N ARG A 21 1.25 -7.30 -8.88
CA ARG A 21 -0.03 -7.93 -8.51
C ARG A 21 -0.01 -8.43 -7.07
N VAL A 22 1.09 -9.04 -6.65
CA VAL A 22 1.25 -9.52 -5.28
C VAL A 22 1.25 -8.35 -4.30
N PHE A 23 2.01 -7.30 -4.59
CA PHE A 23 2.09 -6.14 -3.71
C PHE A 23 0.76 -5.38 -3.62
N ILE A 24 0.06 -5.21 -4.74
CA ILE A 24 -1.25 -4.55 -4.74
C ILE A 24 -2.26 -5.38 -3.95
N SER A 25 -2.27 -6.69 -4.14
CA SER A 25 -3.15 -7.58 -3.38
C SER A 25 -2.87 -7.49 -1.88
N ALA A 26 -1.60 -7.52 -1.49
CA ALA A 26 -1.20 -7.39 -0.08
C ALA A 26 -1.62 -6.02 0.48
N PHE A 27 -1.44 -4.96 -0.29
CA PHE A 27 -1.86 -3.60 0.09
C PHE A 27 -3.36 -3.55 0.38
N ILE A 28 -4.18 -4.08 -0.54
CA ILE A 28 -5.63 -4.08 -0.40
C ILE A 28 -6.05 -4.88 0.83
N LEU A 29 -5.47 -6.07 1.02
CA LEU A 29 -5.80 -6.92 2.17
C LEU A 29 -5.43 -6.25 3.49
N LEU A 30 -4.28 -5.59 3.56
CA LEU A 30 -3.84 -4.87 4.75
C LEU A 30 -4.76 -3.67 5.03
N GLN A 31 -5.20 -2.97 4.00
CA GLN A 31 -6.13 -1.86 4.17
C GLN A 31 -7.49 -2.34 4.68
N ILE A 32 -7.99 -3.45 4.16
CA ILE A 32 -9.24 -4.04 4.64
C ILE A 32 -9.09 -4.45 6.11
N ALA A 33 -7.97 -5.08 6.47
CA ALA A 33 -7.68 -5.45 7.85
C ALA A 33 -7.62 -4.23 8.77
N ALA A 34 -7.03 -3.13 8.29
CA ALA A 34 -6.99 -1.88 9.04
C ALA A 34 -8.40 -1.31 9.25
N MET A 35 -9.25 -1.38 8.24
CA MET A 35 -10.65 -0.96 8.36
C MET A 35 -11.42 -1.79 9.37
N ILE A 36 -11.20 -3.11 9.38
CA ILE A 36 -11.85 -4.01 10.33
C ILE A 36 -11.42 -3.72 11.76
N THR A 37 -10.15 -3.38 11.98
CA THR A 37 -9.61 -3.12 13.31
C THR A 37 -9.81 -1.68 13.78
N TYR A 38 -10.31 -0.79 12.92
CA TYR A 38 -10.55 0.60 13.29
C TYR A 38 -11.68 0.68 14.33
N PRO A 39 -11.45 1.33 15.50
CA PRO A 39 -12.44 1.33 16.59
C PRO A 39 -13.72 2.07 16.25
N GLY A 40 -13.62 3.22 15.58
CA GLY A 40 -14.80 3.97 15.19
C GLY A 40 -14.65 5.47 15.32
N GLY A 41 -15.71 6.17 14.93
CA GLY A 41 -15.75 7.64 14.94
C GLY A 41 -15.34 8.22 13.61
N THR A 42 -16.03 9.29 13.23
CA THR A 42 -15.71 10.10 12.04
C THR A 42 -15.55 11.55 12.47
N ILE A 43 -15.04 12.38 11.56
CA ILE A 43 -14.92 13.82 11.84
C ILE A 43 -16.28 14.46 12.07
N LEU A 44 -17.34 13.93 11.44
CA LEU A 44 -18.71 14.45 11.56
C LEU A 44 -19.48 13.80 12.70
N ASP A 45 -19.19 12.55 13.04
CA ASP A 45 -19.91 11.78 14.05
C ASP A 45 -18.95 10.88 14.80
N LYS A 46 -18.65 11.23 16.04
CA LYS A 46 -17.71 10.49 16.89
C LYS A 46 -18.34 9.23 17.51
N THR A 47 -19.65 9.01 17.33
CA THR A 47 -20.37 7.89 17.93
C THR A 47 -20.47 6.67 17.02
N THR A 48 -20.00 6.76 15.78
CA THR A 48 -20.03 5.63 14.85
C THR A 48 -19.15 4.49 15.35
N VAL A 49 -19.53 3.25 15.04
CA VAL A 49 -18.79 2.06 15.41
C VAL A 49 -18.09 1.51 14.16
N GLY A 50 -16.78 1.30 14.25
CA GLY A 50 -16.01 0.79 13.14
C GLY A 50 -15.76 1.83 12.05
N TYR A 51 -15.26 1.36 10.91
CA TYR A 51 -14.91 2.21 9.78
C TYR A 51 -16.10 2.36 8.84
N TYR A 52 -16.49 3.60 8.59
CA TYR A 52 -17.57 3.94 7.65
C TYR A 52 -16.93 4.42 6.34
N PHE A 53 -17.06 3.64 5.30
CA PHE A 53 -16.41 3.90 4.02
C PHE A 53 -16.81 5.25 3.42
N THR A 54 -18.06 5.69 3.65
CA THR A 54 -18.59 6.93 3.11
C THR A 54 -18.33 8.16 4.01
N LEU A 55 -18.01 7.96 5.27
CA LEU A 55 -17.87 9.04 6.25
C LEU A 55 -16.44 9.18 6.77
N ASN A 56 -15.67 8.09 6.80
CA ASN A 56 -14.27 8.13 7.21
C ASN A 56 -13.38 8.46 6.02
N PHE A 57 -12.31 9.21 6.29
CA PHE A 57 -11.21 9.34 5.35
C PHE A 57 -10.29 8.12 5.45
N PHE A 58 -9.63 7.80 4.34
CA PHE A 58 -8.67 6.71 4.31
C PHE A 58 -7.53 6.94 5.33
N SER A 59 -7.10 8.18 5.48
CA SER A 59 -6.06 8.56 6.42
C SER A 59 -6.47 8.41 7.89
N ASP A 60 -7.74 8.26 8.19
CA ASP A 60 -8.21 8.04 9.56
C ASP A 60 -7.65 6.73 10.14
N LEU A 61 -7.36 5.75 9.28
CA LEU A 61 -6.74 4.49 9.67
C LEU A 61 -5.34 4.69 10.22
N GLY A 62 -4.65 5.73 9.79
CA GLY A 62 -3.27 6.04 10.19
C GLY A 62 -3.16 6.96 11.40
N THR A 63 -4.23 7.18 12.15
CA THR A 63 -4.18 7.99 13.36
C THR A 63 -3.92 7.12 14.58
N TYR A 64 -3.22 7.67 15.57
CA TYR A 64 -2.95 6.96 16.82
C TYR A 64 -4.21 6.77 17.66
N THR A 65 -5.05 7.79 17.69
CA THR A 65 -6.33 7.78 18.42
C THR A 65 -7.46 7.95 17.41
N ALA A 66 -8.44 7.05 17.47
CA ALA A 66 -9.64 7.15 16.62
C ALA A 66 -10.50 8.34 17.06
N TYR A 67 -11.41 8.78 16.19
CA TYR A 67 -12.28 9.92 16.50
C TYR A 67 -13.21 9.65 17.69
N ASN A 68 -13.48 8.37 18.00
CA ASN A 68 -14.28 8.01 19.18
C ASN A 68 -13.46 8.03 20.48
N GLY A 69 -12.17 8.39 20.44
CA GLY A 69 -11.29 8.45 21.58
C GLY A 69 -10.56 7.15 21.91
N ALA A 70 -10.88 6.05 21.24
CA ALA A 70 -10.24 4.76 21.48
C ALA A 70 -8.86 4.69 20.85
N ASN A 71 -8.00 3.82 21.40
CA ASN A 71 -6.67 3.58 20.85
C ASN A 71 -6.78 2.87 19.50
N ASN A 72 -6.15 3.43 18.47
CA ASN A 72 -6.18 2.91 17.10
C ASN A 72 -4.83 2.30 16.69
N PHE A 73 -4.12 1.69 17.61
CA PHE A 73 -2.74 1.24 17.37
C PHE A 73 -2.67 0.13 16.30
N PHE A 74 -3.58 -0.83 16.34
CA PHE A 74 -3.56 -1.94 15.37
C PHE A 74 -3.83 -1.47 13.94
N SER A 75 -4.85 -0.64 13.76
CA SER A 75 -5.15 -0.07 12.45
C SER A 75 -4.00 0.80 11.95
N LEU A 76 -3.39 1.58 12.82
CA LEU A 76 -2.23 2.40 12.50
C LEU A 76 -1.07 1.56 11.98
N ILE A 77 -0.73 0.46 12.66
CA ILE A 77 0.36 -0.43 12.24
C ILE A 77 0.05 -1.03 10.88
N LEU A 78 -1.16 -1.55 10.68
CA LEU A 78 -1.56 -2.15 9.41
C LEU A 78 -1.53 -1.12 8.28
N PHE A 79 -1.99 0.10 8.55
CA PHE A 79 -1.95 1.20 7.59
C PHE A 79 -0.51 1.55 7.21
N VAL A 80 0.39 1.67 8.20
CA VAL A 80 1.80 2.00 7.95
C VAL A 80 2.47 0.91 7.12
N ILE A 81 2.24 -0.36 7.44
CA ILE A 81 2.79 -1.48 6.67
C ILE A 81 2.29 -1.43 5.23
N ALA A 82 0.99 -1.19 5.03
CA ALA A 82 0.39 -1.10 3.71
C ALA A 82 0.99 0.05 2.90
N MET A 83 1.14 1.23 3.50
CA MET A 83 1.73 2.38 2.83
C MET A 83 3.20 2.18 2.51
N THR A 84 3.93 1.46 3.38
CA THR A 84 5.33 1.10 3.11
C THR A 84 5.44 0.17 1.90
N LEU A 85 4.56 -0.83 1.82
CA LEU A 85 4.51 -1.73 0.66
C LEU A 85 4.19 -0.96 -0.62
N ALA A 86 3.26 -0.02 -0.56
CA ALA A 86 2.93 0.83 -1.71
C ALA A 86 4.16 1.63 -2.15
N GLY A 87 4.89 2.21 -1.20
CA GLY A 87 6.12 2.96 -1.49
C GLY A 87 7.18 2.11 -2.15
N PHE A 88 7.40 0.90 -1.66
CA PHE A 88 8.33 -0.04 -2.28
C PHE A 88 7.90 -0.42 -3.70
N THR A 89 6.61 -0.66 -3.90
CA THR A 89 6.07 -0.99 -5.22
C THR A 89 6.35 0.13 -6.22
N PHE A 90 6.07 1.37 -5.85
CA PHE A 90 6.36 2.53 -6.70
C PHE A 90 7.84 2.67 -6.97
N THR A 91 8.70 2.47 -5.96
CA THR A 91 10.15 2.55 -6.12
C THR A 91 10.64 1.53 -7.14
N PHE A 92 10.21 0.27 -7.00
CA PHE A 92 10.59 -0.78 -7.94
C PHE A 92 10.09 -0.49 -9.36
N TYR A 93 8.87 0.01 -9.48
CA TYR A 93 8.32 0.39 -10.77
C TYR A 93 9.15 1.48 -11.44
N TYR A 94 9.51 2.52 -10.69
CA TYR A 94 10.35 3.60 -11.22
C TYR A 94 11.74 3.11 -11.63
N LEU A 95 12.32 2.18 -10.87
CA LEU A 95 13.62 1.62 -11.22
C LEU A 95 13.57 0.74 -12.48
N ALA A 96 12.46 0.06 -12.70
CA ALA A 96 12.27 -0.81 -13.86
C ALA A 96 11.87 -0.03 -15.12
N LEU A 97 11.22 1.12 -14.97
CA LEU A 97 10.65 1.89 -16.08
C LEU A 97 11.66 2.28 -17.15
N PRO A 98 12.86 2.80 -16.83
CA PRO A 98 13.85 3.17 -17.86
C PRO A 98 14.28 1.99 -18.73
N GLN A 99 14.24 0.78 -18.20
CA GLN A 99 14.63 -0.43 -18.94
C GLN A 99 13.64 -0.75 -20.06
N PHE A 100 12.35 -0.51 -19.81
CA PHE A 100 11.32 -0.66 -20.85
C PHE A 100 11.57 0.29 -22.02
N PHE A 101 11.89 1.54 -21.73
CA PHE A 101 12.16 2.54 -22.78
C PHE A 101 13.42 2.20 -23.55
N ASN A 102 14.46 1.70 -22.88
CA ASN A 102 15.70 1.30 -23.53
C ASN A 102 15.47 0.11 -24.46
N ASP A 103 14.69 -0.88 -24.03
CA ASP A 103 14.38 -2.05 -24.85
C ASP A 103 13.59 -1.66 -26.10
N GLN A 104 12.60 -0.78 -25.96
CA GLN A 104 11.84 -0.27 -27.11
C GLN A 104 12.74 0.52 -28.09
N LYS A 105 13.68 1.28 -27.55
CA LYS A 105 14.59 2.06 -28.36
C LYS A 105 15.54 1.17 -29.16
N ASN A 106 15.92 0.03 -28.61
CA ASN A 106 16.77 -0.94 -29.27
C ASN A 106 16.05 -1.76 -30.34
N GLU A 107 14.74 -1.95 -30.19
CA GLU A 107 13.93 -2.64 -31.20
C GLU A 107 13.64 -1.79 -32.45
N ASN A 108 13.71 -0.48 -32.33
CA ASN A 108 13.53 0.46 -33.44
C ASN A 108 14.87 0.79 -34.10
#